data_650648c69156b9aaed0e4fbacd873b96
#
_entry.id   650648c69156b9aaed0e4fbacd873b96
#
_cell.length_a   1.000
_cell.length_b   1.000
_cell.length_c   1.000
_cell.angle_alpha   90.00
_cell.angle_beta   90.00
_cell.angle_gamma   90.00
#
_symmetry.space_group_name_H-M   'P 1'
#
loop_
_entity.id
_entity.type
_entity.pdbx_description
1 polymer ?
#
loop_
_entity_poly.entity_id
_entity_poly.type
_entity_poly.pdbx_seq_one_letter_code
_entity_poly.pdbx_strand_id
1 'polypeptide(L)'
;MKKEDPIEESRRYVENARKTLRENAKLDPEENRYQDDKYVKAAGNYLWGGVLIALDAVFHVKEGRKRVDINCYRSVIKKRDRKLLGLVNDGYEYIHLYMGYDGSLSKNLCDNSFHIANEIIDKCAIMLGQKPELIA
;
A
#
# COMPACT_ATOMS: atom_id res chain seq x y z
N MET A 1 -19.64 -5.25 18.99
CA MET A 1 -18.27 -5.43 18.48
C MET A 1 -17.71 -4.12 17.96
N LYS A 2 -16.54 -3.73 18.46
CA LYS A 2 -15.85 -2.57 17.92
C LYS A 2 -15.29 -2.90 16.53
N LYS A 3 -15.52 -2.02 15.58
CA LYS A 3 -14.85 -2.09 14.30
C LYS A 3 -13.37 -1.71 14.49
N GLU A 4 -12.50 -2.41 13.79
CA GLU A 4 -11.09 -2.05 13.74
C GLU A 4 -10.93 -0.64 13.15
N ASP A 5 -10.03 0.15 13.72
CA ASP A 5 -9.66 1.44 13.16
C ASP A 5 -9.10 1.23 11.75
N PRO A 6 -9.52 2.00 10.74
CA PRO A 6 -9.03 1.80 9.37
C PRO A 6 -7.50 1.90 9.24
N ILE A 7 -6.85 2.76 10.03
CA ILE A 7 -5.38 2.87 9.97
C ILE A 7 -4.74 1.62 10.56
N GLU A 8 -5.25 1.09 11.65
CA GLU A 8 -4.77 -0.17 12.22
C GLU A 8 -4.96 -1.32 11.23
N GLU A 9 -6.10 -1.35 10.56
CA GLU A 9 -6.38 -2.35 9.52
C GLU A 9 -5.37 -2.22 8.36
N SER A 10 -5.09 -1.01 7.90
CA SER A 10 -4.10 -0.75 6.86
C SER A 10 -2.73 -1.29 7.26
N ARG A 11 -2.31 -1.05 8.50
CA ARG A 11 -1.00 -1.51 8.98
C ARG A 11 -0.96 -3.03 9.11
N ARG A 12 -2.07 -3.64 9.46
CA ARG A 12 -2.18 -5.11 9.50
C ARG A 12 -2.01 -5.70 8.10
N TYR A 13 -2.55 -5.05 7.08
CA TYR A 13 -2.36 -5.46 5.68
C TYR A 13 -0.89 -5.35 5.26
N VAL A 14 -0.21 -4.29 5.67
CA VAL A 14 1.24 -4.13 5.41
C VAL A 14 2.02 -5.26 6.08
N GLU A 15 1.69 -5.59 7.31
CA GLU A 15 2.36 -6.68 8.04
C GLU A 15 2.09 -8.04 7.38
N ASN A 16 0.88 -8.28 6.89
CA ASN A 16 0.56 -9.49 6.13
C ASN A 16 1.40 -9.58 4.85
N ALA A 17 1.63 -8.46 4.18
CA ALA A 17 2.49 -8.42 3.00
C ALA A 17 3.93 -8.78 3.35
N ARG A 18 4.48 -8.21 4.44
CA ARG A 18 5.84 -8.52 4.89
C ARG A 18 5.99 -9.99 5.23
N LYS A 19 5.02 -10.53 5.96
CA LYS A 19 5.01 -11.94 6.36
C LYS A 19 4.99 -12.86 5.14
N THR A 20 4.17 -12.53 4.15
CA THR A 20 4.06 -13.30 2.90
C THR A 20 5.41 -13.36 2.18
N LEU A 21 6.09 -12.23 2.06
CA LEU A 21 7.43 -12.21 1.42
C LEU A 21 8.44 -12.99 2.23
N ARG A 22 8.49 -12.76 3.54
CA ARG A 22 9.47 -13.38 4.43
C ARG A 22 9.33 -14.90 4.47
N GLU A 23 8.10 -15.40 4.53
CA GLU A 23 7.84 -16.82 4.72
C GLU A 23 7.76 -17.62 3.43
N ASN A 24 7.37 -16.99 2.31
CA ASN A 24 6.99 -17.74 1.11
C ASN A 24 7.70 -17.35 -0.17
N ALA A 25 8.20 -16.12 -0.29
CA ALA A 25 8.73 -15.63 -1.57
C ALA A 25 10.17 -16.06 -1.84
N LYS A 26 10.84 -16.65 -0.86
CA LYS A 26 12.19 -17.25 -1.00
C LYS A 26 13.22 -16.26 -1.51
N LEU A 27 13.64 -15.36 -0.64
CA LEU A 27 14.68 -14.38 -0.99
C LEU A 27 16.01 -15.07 -1.25
N ASP A 28 16.62 -14.75 -2.39
CA ASP A 28 18.02 -15.08 -2.67
C ASP A 28 18.86 -13.85 -2.29
N PRO A 29 19.60 -13.92 -1.18
CA PRO A 29 20.36 -12.76 -0.71
C PRO A 29 21.54 -12.39 -1.59
N GLU A 30 22.11 -13.35 -2.32
CA GLU A 30 23.21 -13.08 -3.23
C GLU A 30 22.77 -12.27 -4.44
N GLU A 31 21.63 -12.65 -5.03
CA GLU A 31 21.06 -11.98 -6.19
C GLU A 31 20.16 -10.79 -5.81
N ASN A 32 19.87 -10.64 -4.51
CA ASN A 32 18.99 -9.61 -3.99
C ASN A 32 17.62 -9.62 -4.66
N ARG A 33 17.05 -10.82 -4.83
CA ARG A 33 15.76 -11.02 -5.48
C ARG A 33 15.03 -12.21 -4.92
N TYR A 34 13.71 -12.14 -4.99
CA TYR A 34 12.83 -13.24 -4.63
C TYR A 34 12.80 -14.30 -5.73
N GLN A 35 12.42 -15.53 -5.37
CA GLN A 35 12.38 -16.65 -6.32
C GLN A 35 10.95 -17.02 -6.73
N ASP A 36 9.95 -16.58 -5.96
CA ASP A 36 8.56 -16.99 -6.20
C ASP A 36 7.65 -15.78 -6.43
N ASP A 37 7.36 -15.51 -7.70
CA ASP A 37 6.55 -14.35 -8.12
C ASP A 37 5.10 -14.42 -7.61
N LYS A 38 4.57 -15.62 -7.41
CA LYS A 38 3.20 -15.80 -6.88
C LYS A 38 3.03 -15.11 -5.54
N TYR A 39 4.01 -15.25 -4.66
CA TYR A 39 3.95 -14.65 -3.34
C TYR A 39 4.32 -13.17 -3.34
N VAL A 40 5.12 -12.73 -4.31
CA VAL A 40 5.34 -11.30 -4.53
C VAL A 40 4.04 -10.62 -4.96
N LYS A 41 3.28 -11.24 -5.88
CA LYS A 41 1.97 -10.75 -6.28
C LYS A 41 1.01 -10.67 -5.09
N ALA A 42 0.95 -11.73 -4.29
CA ALA A 42 0.08 -11.76 -3.11
C ALA A 42 0.44 -10.64 -2.12
N ALA A 43 1.73 -10.45 -1.87
CA ALA A 43 2.19 -9.36 -0.99
C ALA A 43 1.84 -7.98 -1.55
N GLY A 44 2.00 -7.77 -2.86
CA GLY A 44 1.63 -6.52 -3.51
C GLY A 44 0.15 -6.21 -3.39
N ASN A 45 -0.70 -7.22 -3.50
CA ASN A 45 -2.14 -7.07 -3.35
C ASN A 45 -2.53 -6.74 -1.91
N TYR A 46 -1.89 -7.34 -0.90
CA TYR A 46 -2.09 -6.95 0.49
C TYR A 46 -1.68 -5.51 0.72
N LEU A 47 -0.51 -5.14 0.21
CA LEU A 47 0.05 -3.81 0.41
C LEU A 47 -0.85 -2.73 -0.21
N TRP A 48 -1.29 -2.96 -1.43
CA TRP A 48 -2.20 -2.04 -2.13
C TRP A 48 -3.55 -1.96 -1.42
N GLY A 49 -4.08 -3.09 -0.96
CA GLY A 49 -5.30 -3.12 -0.17
C GLY A 49 -5.20 -2.24 1.08
N GLY A 50 -4.07 -2.30 1.77
CA GLY A 50 -3.81 -1.45 2.94
C GLY A 50 -3.80 0.03 2.60
N VAL A 51 -3.17 0.39 1.49
CA VAL A 51 -3.16 1.78 0.99
C VAL A 51 -4.58 2.27 0.72
N LEU A 52 -5.38 1.47 0.02
CA LEU A 52 -6.75 1.85 -0.31
C LEU A 52 -7.62 2.01 0.92
N ILE A 53 -7.46 1.15 1.93
CA ILE A 53 -8.19 1.28 3.20
C ILE A 53 -7.90 2.63 3.85
N ALA A 54 -6.63 3.03 3.90
CA ALA A 54 -6.24 4.30 4.49
C ALA A 54 -6.79 5.49 3.69
N LEU A 55 -6.73 5.43 2.38
CA LEU A 55 -7.26 6.49 1.51
C LEU A 55 -8.78 6.60 1.64
N ASP A 56 -9.49 5.48 1.72
CA ASP A 56 -10.94 5.51 1.89
C ASP A 56 -11.35 6.06 3.26
N ALA A 57 -10.55 5.86 4.29
CA ALA A 57 -10.82 6.43 5.61
C ALA A 57 -10.80 7.96 5.60
N VAL A 58 -9.96 8.55 4.76
CA VAL A 58 -9.84 10.02 4.64
C VAL A 58 -10.81 10.58 3.61
N PHE A 59 -10.87 9.97 2.43
CA PHE A 59 -11.51 10.56 1.26
C PHE A 59 -12.89 9.98 0.93
N HIS A 60 -13.25 8.86 1.54
CA HIS A 60 -14.57 8.20 1.36
C HIS A 60 -14.91 7.91 -0.10
N VAL A 61 -13.93 7.51 -0.91
CA VAL A 61 -14.09 7.34 -2.35
C VAL A 61 -15.08 6.22 -2.70
N LYS A 62 -15.08 5.13 -1.92
CA LYS A 62 -15.97 3.99 -2.17
C LYS A 62 -17.41 4.27 -1.80
N GLU A 63 -17.65 5.26 -0.97
CA GLU A 63 -18.98 5.55 -0.43
C GLU A 63 -19.95 5.93 -1.56
N GLY A 64 -21.06 5.19 -1.66
CA GLY A 64 -22.07 5.44 -2.68
C GLY A 64 -21.70 5.05 -4.10
N ARG A 65 -20.58 4.36 -4.32
CA ARG A 65 -20.11 3.97 -5.65
C ARG A 65 -20.08 2.46 -5.82
N LYS A 66 -20.55 1.98 -6.95
CA LYS A 66 -20.50 0.55 -7.31
C LYS A 66 -19.13 0.14 -7.84
N ARG A 67 -18.44 1.02 -8.54
CA ARG A 67 -17.12 0.79 -9.09
C ARG A 67 -16.21 1.96 -8.78
N VAL A 68 -14.98 1.62 -8.39
CA VAL A 68 -13.97 2.60 -8.03
C VAL A 68 -12.68 2.22 -8.74
N ASP A 69 -12.11 3.16 -9.48
CA ASP A 69 -10.79 3.00 -10.07
C ASP A 69 -9.83 4.04 -9.52
N ILE A 70 -8.58 3.97 -9.96
CA ILE A 70 -7.54 4.88 -9.46
C ILE A 70 -7.87 6.35 -9.78
N ASN A 71 -8.58 6.62 -10.86
CA ASN A 71 -8.92 7.99 -11.22
C ASN A 71 -9.91 8.62 -10.25
N CYS A 72 -10.76 7.81 -9.61
CA CYS A 72 -11.65 8.29 -8.54
C CYS A 72 -10.83 8.82 -7.37
N TYR A 73 -9.78 8.10 -6.98
CA TYR A 73 -8.87 8.54 -5.92
C TYR A 73 -8.09 9.79 -6.34
N ARG A 74 -7.49 9.77 -7.53
CA ARG A 74 -6.72 10.91 -8.05
C ARG A 74 -7.51 12.20 -8.05
N SER A 75 -8.76 12.11 -8.47
CA SER A 75 -9.66 13.27 -8.59
C SER A 75 -9.89 13.97 -7.24
N VAL A 76 -10.13 13.21 -6.16
CA VAL A 76 -10.39 13.79 -4.84
C VAL A 76 -9.09 14.20 -4.14
N ILE A 77 -8.02 13.43 -4.28
CA ILE A 77 -6.74 13.71 -3.64
C ILE A 77 -6.12 14.98 -4.22
N LYS A 78 -6.17 15.14 -5.54
CA LYS A 78 -5.65 16.30 -6.26
C LYS A 78 -6.14 17.63 -5.66
N LYS A 79 -7.38 17.66 -5.19
CA LYS A 79 -7.99 18.88 -4.65
C LYS A 79 -7.50 19.23 -3.24
N ARG A 80 -6.93 18.27 -2.52
CA ARG A 80 -6.55 18.42 -1.11
C ARG A 80 -5.05 18.39 -0.86
N ASP A 81 -4.32 17.51 -1.53
CA ASP A 81 -2.90 17.27 -1.21
C ASP A 81 -2.17 16.74 -2.43
N ARG A 82 -1.41 17.61 -3.08
CA ARG A 82 -0.65 17.23 -4.29
C ARG A 82 0.53 16.32 -3.98
N LYS A 83 1.11 16.41 -2.80
CA LYS A 83 2.17 15.50 -2.38
C LYS A 83 1.63 14.08 -2.23
N LEU A 84 0.48 13.96 -1.59
CA LEU A 84 -0.19 12.67 -1.47
C LEU A 84 -0.56 12.11 -2.84
N LEU A 85 -1.01 12.95 -3.75
CA LEU A 85 -1.29 12.51 -5.13
C LEU A 85 -0.06 11.89 -5.78
N GLY A 86 1.10 12.51 -5.64
CA GLY A 86 2.37 11.97 -6.16
C GLY A 86 2.70 10.62 -5.56
N LEU A 87 2.54 10.48 -4.25
CA LEU A 87 2.78 9.21 -3.55
C LEU A 87 1.81 8.11 -4.02
N VAL A 88 0.54 8.47 -4.22
CA VAL A 88 -0.48 7.52 -4.70
C VAL A 88 -0.19 7.09 -6.13
N ASN A 89 0.27 7.99 -6.99
CA ASN A 89 0.67 7.66 -8.35
C ASN A 89 1.86 6.69 -8.34
N ASP A 90 2.86 6.95 -7.49
CA ASP A 90 4.02 6.05 -7.32
C ASP A 90 3.56 4.70 -6.78
N GLY A 91 2.67 4.69 -5.79
CA GLY A 91 2.13 3.47 -5.21
C GLY A 91 1.35 2.65 -6.22
N TYR A 92 0.55 3.28 -7.06
CA TYR A 92 -0.16 2.58 -8.12
C TYR A 92 0.81 1.85 -9.04
N GLU A 93 1.88 2.51 -9.44
CA GLU A 93 2.88 1.94 -10.33
C GLU A 93 3.70 0.84 -9.66
N TYR A 94 4.29 1.13 -8.49
CA TYR A 94 5.19 0.21 -7.80
C TYR A 94 4.46 -0.92 -7.07
N ILE A 95 3.40 -0.59 -6.35
CA ILE A 95 2.71 -1.56 -5.50
C ILE A 95 1.70 -2.37 -6.30
N HIS A 96 0.80 -1.67 -6.99
CA HIS A 96 -0.30 -2.32 -7.70
C HIS A 96 0.16 -3.01 -8.99
N LEU A 97 0.94 -2.31 -9.82
CA LEU A 97 1.35 -2.85 -11.11
C LEU A 97 2.61 -3.71 -11.03
N TYR A 98 3.74 -3.15 -10.62
CA TYR A 98 5.01 -3.89 -10.66
C TYR A 98 5.06 -5.03 -9.67
N MET A 99 4.58 -4.84 -8.47
CA MET A 99 4.59 -5.88 -7.45
C MET A 99 3.33 -6.76 -7.52
N GLY A 100 2.15 -6.16 -7.44
CA GLY A 100 0.89 -6.89 -7.35
C GLY A 100 0.45 -7.56 -8.64
N TYR A 101 0.65 -6.92 -9.77
CA TYR A 101 0.25 -7.45 -11.07
C TYR A 101 1.38 -8.26 -11.72
N ASP A 102 2.57 -7.67 -11.82
CA ASP A 102 3.71 -8.30 -12.51
C ASP A 102 4.48 -9.29 -11.64
N GLY A 103 4.43 -9.15 -10.32
CA GLY A 103 5.19 -10.00 -9.41
C GLY A 103 6.69 -9.80 -9.54
N SER A 104 7.13 -8.54 -9.63
CA SER A 104 8.56 -8.23 -9.75
C SER A 104 9.37 -8.92 -8.65
N LEU A 105 10.43 -9.61 -9.04
CA LEU A 105 11.28 -10.35 -8.11
C LEU A 105 12.33 -9.47 -7.45
N SER A 106 12.47 -8.21 -7.86
CA SER A 106 13.45 -7.29 -7.30
C SER A 106 13.15 -6.97 -5.84
N LYS A 107 14.08 -7.31 -4.94
CA LYS A 107 13.94 -6.95 -3.52
C LYS A 107 13.93 -5.43 -3.35
N ASN A 108 14.77 -4.71 -4.08
CA ASN A 108 14.82 -3.24 -4.01
C ASN A 108 13.48 -2.62 -4.40
N LEU A 109 12.83 -3.13 -5.44
CA LEU A 109 11.52 -2.65 -5.85
C LEU A 109 10.48 -2.91 -4.77
N CYS A 110 10.48 -4.12 -4.20
CA CYS A 110 9.55 -4.46 -3.12
C CYS A 110 9.78 -3.58 -1.88
N ASP A 111 11.02 -3.38 -1.48
CA ASP A 111 11.36 -2.51 -0.33
C ASP A 111 10.85 -1.08 -0.58
N ASN A 112 11.03 -0.55 -1.78
CA ASN A 112 10.54 0.77 -2.14
C ASN A 112 9.00 0.83 -2.09
N SER A 113 8.35 -0.24 -2.54
CA SER A 113 6.89 -0.34 -2.47
C SER A 113 6.37 -0.27 -1.04
N PHE A 114 7.01 -0.96 -0.10
CA PHE A 114 6.68 -0.87 1.33
C PHE A 114 6.88 0.54 1.86
N HIS A 115 7.97 1.18 1.47
CA HIS A 115 8.25 2.57 1.89
C HIS A 115 7.14 3.53 1.42
N ILE A 116 6.75 3.43 0.16
CA ILE A 116 5.67 4.25 -0.41
C ILE A 116 4.36 4.00 0.32
N ALA A 117 4.00 2.73 0.55
CA ALA A 117 2.78 2.37 1.27
C ALA A 117 2.75 2.97 2.67
N ASN A 118 3.86 2.85 3.41
CA ASN A 118 3.94 3.39 4.76
C ASN A 118 3.84 4.92 4.77
N GLU A 119 4.44 5.61 3.81
CA GLU A 119 4.31 7.06 3.71
C GLU A 119 2.86 7.50 3.45
N ILE A 120 2.16 6.79 2.56
CA ILE A 120 0.75 7.09 2.28
C ILE A 120 -0.09 6.89 3.54
N ILE A 121 0.08 5.73 4.21
CA ILE A 121 -0.69 5.41 5.41
C ILE A 121 -0.41 6.41 6.52
N ASP A 122 0.86 6.79 6.73
CA ASP A 122 1.23 7.80 7.74
C ASP A 122 0.57 9.15 7.44
N LYS A 123 0.57 9.59 6.18
CA LYS A 123 -0.11 10.84 5.81
C LYS A 123 -1.61 10.76 6.09
N CYS A 124 -2.23 9.65 5.76
CA CYS A 124 -3.65 9.44 6.05
C CYS A 124 -3.92 9.45 7.56
N ALA A 125 -3.07 8.83 8.35
CA ALA A 125 -3.18 8.83 9.81
C ALA A 125 -3.14 10.26 10.35
N ILE A 126 -2.19 11.07 9.89
CA ILE A 126 -2.05 12.47 10.28
C ILE A 126 -3.32 13.27 9.89
N MET A 127 -3.83 13.06 8.68
CA MET A 127 -5.06 13.74 8.22
C MET A 127 -6.28 13.38 9.07
N LEU A 128 -6.27 12.21 9.70
CA LEU A 128 -7.31 11.78 10.63
C LEU A 128 -7.04 12.18 12.08
N GLY A 129 -5.98 12.95 12.32
CA GLY A 129 -5.61 13.40 13.66
C GLY A 129 -4.88 12.35 14.49
N GLN A 130 -4.36 11.30 13.86
CA GLN A 130 -3.62 10.25 14.54
C GLN A 130 -2.11 10.46 14.37
N LYS A 131 -1.33 9.77 15.21
CA LYS A 131 0.13 9.82 15.10
C LYS A 131 0.61 8.87 14.00
N PRO A 132 1.66 9.24 13.24
CA PRO A 132 2.29 8.30 12.33
C PRO A 132 2.98 7.18 13.13
N GLU A 133 3.01 5.97 12.58
CA GLU A 133 3.70 4.85 13.20
C GLU A 133 5.21 5.01 13.07
N LEU A 134 5.64 5.46 11.91
CA LEU A 134 7.06 5.59 11.64
C LEU A 134 7.61 6.86 12.25
N ILE A 135 8.53 6.65 13.15
CA ILE A 135 9.37 7.71 13.66
C ILE A 135 10.69 7.53 12.94
N ALA A 136 10.99 8.47 12.11
CA ALA A 136 12.25 8.44 11.37
C ALA A 136 13.44 8.35 12.31
#